data_7a10cfaa7c55039763a402565357b26b
#
_entry.id   7a10cfaa7c55039763a402565357b26b
#
_cell.length_a   1.000
_cell.length_b   1.000
_cell.length_c   1.000
_cell.angle_alpha   90.00
_cell.angle_beta   90.00
_cell.angle_gamma   90.00
#
_symmetry.space_group_name_H-M   'P 1'
#
loop_
_entity.id
_entity.type
_entity.pdbx_description
1 polymer ?
#
loop_
_entity_poly.entity_id
_entity_poly.type
_entity_poly.pdbx_seq_one_letter_code
_entity_poly.pdbx_strand_id
1 'polypeptide(L)'
;GEKDAIYVMLQLCHTLQALHSFQPPLIHRDIKPSNVILTADMRAILIDFDAAKTYSEQKQRDTVLLGTIDHAAPEQYGFRQSDARTDIYGLGILLNFMLTSCHPQQLAACGPIARIIEICTHIDPDKRYDSIPKLEKALRKLKPGGINEALHPGVKNTPLADIPDRYHPFAPPGF
;
A
#
# COMPACT_ATOMS: atom_id res chain seq x y z
N GLY A 1 3.12 -13.46 -9.11
CA GLY A 1 1.78 -13.52 -9.74
C GLY A 1 0.70 -12.89 -8.88
N GLU A 2 -0.58 -12.97 -9.28
CA GLU A 2 -1.70 -12.31 -8.56
C GLU A 2 -1.82 -12.78 -7.10
N LYS A 3 -1.60 -14.05 -6.81
CA LYS A 3 -1.64 -14.60 -5.45
C LYS A 3 -0.58 -13.97 -4.55
N ASP A 4 0.63 -13.82 -5.07
CA ASP A 4 1.74 -13.23 -4.32
C ASP A 4 1.48 -11.74 -4.08
N ALA A 5 0.95 -11.04 -5.09
CA ALA A 5 0.56 -9.64 -4.96
C ALA A 5 -0.50 -9.44 -3.86
N ILE A 6 -1.56 -10.26 -3.85
CA ILE A 6 -2.59 -10.22 -2.80
C ILE A 6 -1.98 -10.53 -1.43
N TYR A 7 -1.09 -11.52 -1.34
CA TYR A 7 -0.43 -11.88 -0.08
C TYR A 7 0.40 -10.72 0.49
N VAL A 8 1.20 -10.06 -0.35
CA VAL A 8 1.97 -8.87 0.02
C VAL A 8 1.03 -7.73 0.45
N MET A 9 -0.04 -7.49 -0.30
CA MET A 9 -1.02 -6.44 0.01
C MET A 9 -1.69 -6.65 1.37
N LEU A 10 -2.02 -7.89 1.73
CA LEU A 10 -2.62 -8.20 3.03
C LEU A 10 -1.66 -7.89 4.19
N GLN A 11 -0.36 -8.13 4.02
CA GLN A 11 0.66 -7.77 5.02
C GLN A 11 0.79 -6.25 5.16
N LEU A 12 0.82 -5.52 4.03
CA LEU A 12 0.85 -4.05 4.04
C LEU A 12 -0.43 -3.46 4.68
N CYS A 13 -1.59 -4.05 4.42
CA CYS A 13 -2.84 -3.68 5.10
C CYS A 13 -2.70 -3.83 6.63
N HIS A 14 -2.13 -4.94 7.11
CA HIS A 14 -1.91 -5.14 8.53
C HIS A 14 -0.98 -4.06 9.14
N THR A 15 0.14 -3.77 8.47
CA THR A 15 1.08 -2.73 8.89
C THR A 15 0.41 -1.35 8.95
N LEU A 16 -0.32 -0.96 7.90
CA LEU A 16 -0.99 0.34 7.83
C LEU A 16 -2.14 0.45 8.83
N GLN A 17 -2.86 -0.63 9.09
CA GLN A 17 -3.88 -0.64 10.13
C GLN A 17 -3.29 -0.33 11.51
N ALA A 18 -2.11 -0.86 11.83
CA ALA A 18 -1.40 -0.54 13.07
C ALA A 18 -1.01 0.95 13.11
N LEU A 19 -0.46 1.52 12.02
CA LEU A 19 -0.10 2.94 11.94
C LEU A 19 -1.33 3.85 12.08
N HIS A 20 -2.42 3.52 11.39
CA HIS A 20 -3.66 4.30 11.46
C HIS A 20 -4.39 4.17 12.80
N SER A 21 -4.05 3.17 13.63
CA SER A 21 -4.62 3.01 14.98
C SER A 21 -3.94 3.88 16.05
N PHE A 22 -2.83 4.54 15.73
CA PHE A 22 -2.19 5.46 16.65
C PHE A 22 -3.10 6.66 16.97
N GLN A 23 -2.82 7.32 18.10
CA GLN A 23 -3.54 8.50 18.55
C GLN A 23 -2.56 9.68 18.70
N PRO A 24 -2.51 10.61 17.74
CA PRO A 24 -3.25 10.67 16.47
C PRO A 24 -2.76 9.67 15.42
N PRO A 25 -3.61 9.31 14.43
CA PRO A 25 -3.24 8.38 13.37
C PRO A 25 -1.99 8.82 12.61
N LEU A 26 -1.10 7.87 12.29
CA LEU A 26 0.08 8.10 11.47
C LEU A 26 -0.20 7.65 10.04
N ILE A 27 -0.14 8.57 9.08
CA ILE A 27 -0.34 8.34 7.66
C ILE A 27 1.02 8.28 6.99
N HIS A 28 1.31 7.24 6.22
CA HIS A 28 2.63 7.02 5.60
C HIS A 28 2.91 7.95 4.42
N ARG A 29 1.93 8.15 3.52
CA ARG A 29 1.92 9.13 2.42
C ARG A 29 2.88 8.88 1.25
N ASP A 30 3.75 7.88 1.31
CA ASP A 30 4.71 7.57 0.23
C ASP A 30 4.80 6.05 -0.01
N ILE A 31 3.64 5.41 -0.23
CA ILE A 31 3.59 3.98 -0.55
C ILE A 31 3.90 3.78 -2.02
N LYS A 32 5.06 3.16 -2.30
CA LYS A 32 5.57 2.89 -3.65
C LYS A 32 6.50 1.67 -3.62
N PRO A 33 6.85 1.08 -4.78
CA PRO A 33 7.70 -0.12 -4.84
C PRO A 33 9.04 0.04 -4.13
N SER A 34 9.70 1.21 -4.24
CA SER A 34 11.00 1.46 -3.60
C SER A 34 10.93 1.54 -2.08
N ASN A 35 9.74 1.73 -1.50
CA ASN A 35 9.54 1.80 -0.06
C ASN A 35 8.95 0.50 0.54
N VAL A 36 8.96 -0.58 -0.24
CA VAL A 36 8.55 -1.92 0.22
C VAL A 36 9.66 -2.92 -0.04
N ILE A 37 10.21 -3.49 1.02
CA ILE A 37 11.17 -4.58 0.94
C ILE A 37 10.41 -5.91 1.02
N LEU A 38 10.69 -6.80 0.06
CA LEU A 38 10.25 -8.18 0.14
C LEU A 38 11.42 -9.08 0.53
N THR A 39 11.29 -9.80 1.63
CA THR A 39 12.27 -10.78 2.05
C THR A 39 12.13 -12.09 1.26
N ALA A 40 13.15 -12.98 1.33
CA ALA A 40 13.13 -14.26 0.64
C ALA A 40 11.95 -15.16 1.07
N ASP A 41 11.46 -15.00 2.28
CA ASP A 41 10.28 -15.67 2.83
C ASP A 41 8.96 -14.91 2.58
N MET A 42 8.99 -13.96 1.62
CA MET A 42 7.83 -13.20 1.16
C MET A 42 7.21 -12.28 2.24
N ARG A 43 7.98 -11.86 3.24
CA ARG A 43 7.52 -10.81 4.16
C ARG A 43 7.65 -9.45 3.51
N ALA A 44 6.60 -8.64 3.60
CA ALA A 44 6.58 -7.26 3.12
C ALA A 44 6.87 -6.30 4.28
N ILE A 45 7.92 -5.49 4.13
CA ILE A 45 8.35 -4.52 5.11
C ILE A 45 8.22 -3.14 4.50
N LEU A 46 7.41 -2.28 5.10
CA LEU A 46 7.28 -0.90 4.72
C LEU A 46 8.39 -0.08 5.36
N ILE A 47 9.11 0.69 4.54
CA ILE A 47 10.26 1.50 4.95
C ILE A 47 10.05 2.96 4.52
N ASP A 48 10.95 3.85 4.98
CA ASP A 48 10.98 5.27 4.62
C ASP A 48 9.73 6.04 5.08
N PHE A 49 9.81 6.55 6.30
CA PHE A 49 8.76 7.31 6.95
C PHE A 49 8.98 8.84 6.86
N ASP A 50 9.87 9.31 5.97
CA ASP A 50 10.20 10.74 5.87
C ASP A 50 8.99 11.59 5.45
N ALA A 51 8.10 11.03 4.65
CA ALA A 51 6.85 11.67 4.26
C ALA A 51 5.70 11.47 5.27
N ALA A 52 5.88 10.62 6.29
CA ALA A 52 4.82 10.26 7.21
C ALA A 52 4.35 11.47 8.04
N LYS A 53 3.06 11.51 8.33
CA LYS A 53 2.44 12.61 9.06
C LYS A 53 1.33 12.12 9.98
N THR A 54 1.30 12.70 11.18
CA THR A 54 0.16 12.52 12.08
C THR A 54 -1.04 13.30 11.56
N TYR A 55 -2.19 12.63 11.53
CA TYR A 55 -3.47 13.28 11.19
C TYR A 55 -3.87 14.28 12.29
N SER A 56 -4.43 15.42 11.90
CA SER A 56 -4.93 16.42 12.84
C SER A 56 -6.27 16.95 12.36
N GLU A 57 -7.31 16.77 13.15
CA GLU A 57 -8.67 17.27 12.85
C GLU A 57 -8.74 18.80 12.69
N GLN A 58 -7.76 19.52 13.24
CA GLN A 58 -7.70 21.00 13.16
C GLN A 58 -7.13 21.52 11.84
N LYS A 59 -6.53 20.65 11.00
CA LYS A 59 -5.92 21.04 9.73
C LYS A 59 -6.83 20.62 8.57
N GLN A 60 -7.15 21.57 7.71
CA GLN A 60 -7.96 21.31 6.52
C GLN A 60 -7.13 20.91 5.30
N ARG A 61 -5.82 21.21 5.28
CA ARG A 61 -4.93 20.96 4.14
C ARG A 61 -3.52 20.59 4.62
N ASP A 62 -2.81 19.85 3.79
CA ASP A 62 -1.39 19.65 3.97
C ASP A 62 -0.62 20.91 3.55
N THR A 63 0.37 21.30 4.38
CA THR A 63 1.14 22.54 4.19
C THR A 63 2.37 22.32 3.31
N VAL A 64 2.75 21.11 3.01
CA VAL A 64 3.93 20.76 2.22
C VAL A 64 3.54 19.72 1.18
N LEU A 65 3.87 20.00 -0.08
CA LEU A 65 3.81 19.04 -1.18
C LEU A 65 4.90 17.99 -0.93
N LEU A 66 4.51 16.81 -0.52
CA LEU A 66 5.40 15.67 -0.32
C LEU A 66 4.80 14.45 -1.03
N GLY A 67 5.63 13.76 -1.77
CA GLY A 67 5.29 12.54 -2.49
C GLY A 67 6.01 12.48 -3.83
N THR A 68 6.19 11.28 -4.35
CA THR A 68 6.73 11.06 -5.70
C THR A 68 5.63 11.38 -6.71
N ILE A 69 5.89 12.26 -7.67
CA ILE A 69 4.90 12.86 -8.60
C ILE A 69 3.95 11.81 -9.20
N ASP A 70 4.44 10.64 -9.56
CA ASP A 70 3.64 9.59 -10.21
C ASP A 70 2.90 8.65 -9.22
N HIS A 71 3.18 8.74 -7.91
CA HIS A 71 2.61 7.85 -6.89
C HIS A 71 1.78 8.58 -5.83
N ALA A 72 1.91 9.90 -5.74
CA ALA A 72 1.22 10.72 -4.75
C ALA A 72 -0.28 10.78 -5.03
N ALA A 73 -1.08 10.63 -3.98
CA ALA A 73 -2.52 10.80 -4.08
C ALA A 73 -2.87 12.28 -4.40
N PRO A 74 -3.95 12.52 -5.17
CA PRO A 74 -4.33 13.88 -5.59
C PRO A 74 -4.42 14.90 -4.46
N GLU A 75 -4.92 14.50 -3.30
CA GLU A 75 -5.03 15.39 -2.12
C GLU A 75 -3.66 15.85 -1.58
N GLN A 76 -2.58 15.09 -1.82
CA GLN A 76 -1.22 15.47 -1.38
C GLN A 76 -0.69 16.72 -2.10
N TYR A 77 -1.32 17.11 -3.21
CA TYR A 77 -1.01 18.35 -3.92
C TYR A 77 -1.65 19.61 -3.27
N GLY A 78 -2.08 19.52 -2.01
CA GLY A 78 -2.55 20.67 -1.24
C GLY A 78 -4.06 20.94 -1.35
N PHE A 79 -4.82 20.04 -1.98
CA PHE A 79 -6.28 20.21 -2.11
C PHE A 79 -7.03 19.82 -0.83
N ARG A 80 -6.53 18.83 -0.10
CA ARG A 80 -7.10 18.33 1.17
C ARG A 80 -5.98 17.87 2.11
N GLN A 81 -6.33 17.57 3.34
CA GLN A 81 -5.43 16.87 4.26
C GLN A 81 -5.35 15.39 3.91
N SER A 82 -4.14 14.83 3.98
CA SER A 82 -3.92 13.38 3.88
C SER A 82 -4.52 12.66 5.09
N ASP A 83 -5.22 11.57 4.83
CA ASP A 83 -5.75 10.65 5.83
C ASP A 83 -5.50 9.18 5.42
N ALA A 84 -6.09 8.21 6.12
CA ALA A 84 -5.95 6.79 5.81
C ALA A 84 -6.20 6.42 4.34
N ARG A 85 -7.03 7.19 3.63
CA ARG A 85 -7.38 6.98 2.21
C ARG A 85 -6.26 7.41 1.26
N THR A 86 -5.33 8.23 1.72
CA THR A 86 -4.09 8.56 1.00
C THR A 86 -3.21 7.32 0.86
N ASP A 87 -3.05 6.55 1.93
CA ASP A 87 -2.30 5.29 1.88
C ASP A 87 -3.04 4.21 1.07
N ILE A 88 -4.37 4.20 1.10
CA ILE A 88 -5.17 3.32 0.23
C ILE A 88 -4.94 3.61 -1.25
N TYR A 89 -4.79 4.89 -1.64
CA TYR A 89 -4.44 5.25 -3.01
C TYR A 89 -3.07 4.67 -3.39
N GLY A 90 -2.04 4.89 -2.56
CA GLY A 90 -0.70 4.33 -2.79
C GLY A 90 -0.70 2.80 -2.89
N LEU A 91 -1.48 2.11 -2.05
CA LEU A 91 -1.66 0.67 -2.15
C LEU A 91 -2.28 0.24 -3.49
N GLY A 92 -3.24 1.00 -4.02
CA GLY A 92 -3.83 0.72 -5.34
C GLY A 92 -2.80 0.83 -6.47
N ILE A 93 -1.98 1.89 -6.46
CA ILE A 93 -0.88 2.07 -7.40
C ILE A 93 0.13 0.92 -7.29
N LEU A 94 0.55 0.59 -6.07
CA LEU A 94 1.49 -0.49 -5.81
C LEU A 94 0.95 -1.85 -6.29
N LEU A 95 -0.32 -2.16 -6.02
CA LEU A 95 -0.96 -3.41 -6.46
C LEU A 95 -0.95 -3.53 -7.99
N ASN A 96 -1.31 -2.45 -8.70
CA ASN A 96 -1.23 -2.45 -10.17
C ASN A 96 0.20 -2.68 -10.65
N PHE A 97 1.16 -1.99 -10.04
CA PHE A 97 2.57 -2.13 -10.39
C PHE A 97 3.08 -3.56 -10.20
N MET A 98 2.71 -4.22 -9.11
CA MET A 98 3.08 -5.63 -8.85
C MET A 98 2.54 -6.60 -9.89
N LEU A 99 1.42 -6.26 -10.55
CA LEU A 99 0.76 -7.10 -11.54
C LEU A 99 1.21 -6.80 -12.98
N THR A 100 1.54 -5.55 -13.28
CA THR A 100 1.77 -5.07 -14.64
C THR A 100 3.15 -4.48 -14.86
N SER A 101 3.90 -4.20 -13.79
CA SER A 101 5.16 -3.42 -13.78
C SER A 101 4.99 -1.99 -14.33
N CYS A 102 3.74 -1.49 -14.38
CA CYS A 102 3.39 -0.18 -14.93
C CYS A 102 2.49 0.59 -13.96
N HIS A 103 2.48 1.93 -14.11
CA HIS A 103 1.47 2.76 -13.48
C HIS A 103 0.07 2.46 -14.06
N PRO A 104 -1.04 2.52 -13.30
CA PRO A 104 -2.40 2.21 -13.80
C PRO A 104 -2.83 3.03 -15.02
N GLN A 105 -2.32 4.26 -15.16
CA GLN A 105 -2.61 5.12 -16.33
C GLN A 105 -1.91 4.64 -17.61
N GLN A 106 -0.83 3.88 -17.48
CA GLN A 106 -0.10 3.32 -18.61
C GLN A 106 -0.62 1.94 -18.98
N LEU A 107 -0.80 1.09 -17.99
CA LEU A 107 -1.33 -0.26 -18.14
C LEU A 107 -2.09 -0.68 -16.87
N ALA A 108 -3.40 -0.81 -16.97
CA ALA A 108 -4.24 -1.29 -15.90
C ALA A 108 -4.25 -2.81 -15.84
N ALA A 109 -4.21 -3.36 -14.64
CA ALA A 109 -4.44 -4.78 -14.42
C ALA A 109 -5.85 -5.19 -14.88
N CYS A 110 -6.04 -6.47 -15.17
CA CYS A 110 -7.31 -7.02 -15.66
C CYS A 110 -7.96 -7.94 -14.62
N GLY A 111 -9.21 -8.34 -14.88
CA GLY A 111 -9.94 -9.28 -14.03
C GLY A 111 -10.55 -8.63 -12.77
N PRO A 112 -11.01 -9.44 -11.81
CA PRO A 112 -11.71 -8.94 -10.62
C PRO A 112 -10.86 -7.99 -9.74
N ILE A 113 -9.54 -8.14 -9.76
CA ILE A 113 -8.60 -7.29 -9.00
C ILE A 113 -8.56 -5.86 -9.54
N ALA A 114 -8.82 -5.67 -10.85
CA ALA A 114 -8.87 -4.35 -11.48
C ALA A 114 -9.89 -3.42 -10.80
N ARG A 115 -11.02 -3.96 -10.36
CA ARG A 115 -12.05 -3.18 -9.67
C ARG A 115 -11.57 -2.68 -8.31
N ILE A 116 -10.76 -3.45 -7.59
CA ILE A 116 -10.17 -3.03 -6.32
C ILE A 116 -9.19 -1.89 -6.57
N ILE A 117 -8.32 -2.03 -7.59
CA ILE A 117 -7.35 -1.01 -7.98
C ILE A 117 -8.08 0.30 -8.35
N GLU A 118 -9.11 0.22 -9.18
CA GLU A 118 -9.91 1.36 -9.61
C GLU A 118 -10.52 2.12 -8.40
N ILE A 119 -11.09 1.39 -7.44
CA ILE A 119 -11.64 2.00 -6.22
C ILE A 119 -10.52 2.65 -5.39
N CYS A 120 -9.39 1.97 -5.19
CA CYS A 120 -8.27 2.51 -4.44
C CYS A 120 -7.71 3.79 -5.07
N THR A 121 -7.57 3.82 -6.39
CA THR A 121 -6.94 4.91 -7.14
C THR A 121 -7.92 5.98 -7.62
N HIS A 122 -9.15 6.00 -7.09
CA HIS A 122 -10.12 7.02 -7.44
C HIS A 122 -9.59 8.41 -7.04
N ILE A 123 -9.78 9.41 -7.94
CA ILE A 123 -9.30 10.78 -7.72
C ILE A 123 -9.92 11.41 -6.47
N ASP A 124 -11.22 11.16 -6.25
CA ASP A 124 -11.96 11.60 -5.07
C ASP A 124 -11.76 10.58 -3.93
N PRO A 125 -11.13 10.97 -2.80
CA PRO A 125 -10.95 10.10 -1.65
C PRO A 125 -12.25 9.53 -1.08
N ASP A 126 -13.36 10.25 -1.20
CA ASP A 126 -14.67 9.82 -0.67
C ASP A 126 -15.26 8.64 -1.45
N LYS A 127 -14.71 8.34 -2.62
CA LYS A 127 -15.08 7.18 -3.47
C LYS A 127 -14.13 5.99 -3.33
N ARG A 128 -13.05 6.13 -2.54
CA ARG A 128 -12.16 5.02 -2.19
C ARG A 128 -12.74 4.17 -1.05
N TYR A 129 -12.08 3.07 -0.73
CA TYR A 129 -12.35 2.42 0.56
C TYR A 129 -12.08 3.44 1.67
N ASP A 130 -12.96 3.52 2.65
CA ASP A 130 -12.85 4.49 3.75
C ASP A 130 -11.84 4.06 4.83
N SER A 131 -11.39 2.81 4.79
CA SER A 131 -10.47 2.24 5.78
C SER A 131 -9.72 1.03 5.25
N ILE A 132 -8.54 0.78 5.81
CA ILE A 132 -7.73 -0.40 5.49
C ILE A 132 -8.50 -1.72 5.71
N PRO A 133 -9.27 -1.92 6.80
CA PRO A 133 -10.05 -3.15 6.98
C PRO A 133 -11.06 -3.41 5.86
N LYS A 134 -11.64 -2.36 5.24
CA LYS A 134 -12.55 -2.54 4.10
C LYS A 134 -11.81 -2.97 2.83
N LEU A 135 -10.65 -2.39 2.57
CA LEU A 135 -9.77 -2.84 1.48
C LEU A 135 -9.33 -4.30 1.69
N GLU A 136 -8.84 -4.63 2.88
CA GLU A 136 -8.45 -5.99 3.24
C GLU A 136 -9.57 -7.01 3.01
N LYS A 137 -10.79 -6.67 3.45
CA LYS A 137 -11.98 -7.52 3.22
C LYS A 137 -12.27 -7.71 1.74
N ALA A 138 -12.04 -6.70 0.90
CA ALA A 138 -12.22 -6.81 -0.55
C ALA A 138 -11.17 -7.73 -1.17
N LEU A 139 -9.89 -7.59 -0.79
CA LEU A 139 -8.79 -8.44 -1.24
C LEU A 139 -9.02 -9.92 -0.87
N ARG A 140 -9.44 -10.20 0.36
CA ARG A 140 -9.74 -11.57 0.83
C ARG A 140 -10.93 -12.23 0.10
N LYS A 141 -11.83 -11.45 -0.47
CA LYS A 141 -12.95 -11.95 -1.28
C LYS A 141 -12.54 -12.37 -2.69
N LEU A 142 -11.45 -11.80 -3.20
CA LEU A 142 -10.88 -12.31 -4.44
C LEU A 142 -10.46 -13.76 -4.16
N LYS A 143 -11.08 -14.72 -4.84
CA LYS A 143 -10.68 -16.13 -4.83
C LYS A 143 -9.63 -16.33 -5.93
N PRO A 144 -8.36 -16.03 -5.73
CA PRO A 144 -7.31 -16.63 -6.53
C PRO A 144 -7.28 -18.08 -6.04
N GLY A 145 -7.65 -19.05 -6.84
CA GLY A 145 -7.79 -20.45 -6.48
C GLY A 145 -7.07 -20.87 -5.20
N GLY A 146 -7.75 -20.80 -4.05
CA GLY A 146 -7.30 -21.16 -2.73
C GLY A 146 -5.95 -20.52 -2.32
N ILE A 147 -5.98 -19.41 -1.56
CA ILE A 147 -4.81 -19.05 -0.74
C ILE A 147 -4.69 -20.16 0.28
N ASN A 148 -3.80 -21.11 0.03
CA ASN A 148 -3.49 -22.15 1.00
C ASN A 148 -2.57 -21.50 2.04
N GLU A 149 -3.12 -21.08 3.18
CA GLU A 149 -2.35 -20.59 4.34
C GLU A 149 -1.28 -21.60 4.78
N ALA A 150 -1.40 -22.86 4.38
CA ALA A 150 -0.42 -23.91 4.63
C ALA A 150 0.90 -23.73 3.85
N LEU A 151 0.97 -22.91 2.78
CA LEU A 151 2.21 -22.67 2.03
C LEU A 151 3.12 -21.64 2.69
N HIS A 152 2.64 -20.88 3.67
CA HIS A 152 3.41 -19.90 4.43
C HIS A 152 3.14 -20.01 5.93
N PRO A 153 3.58 -21.10 6.60
CA PRO A 153 3.28 -21.35 8.03
C PRO A 153 4.01 -20.43 9.02
N GLY A 154 4.62 -19.33 8.57
CA GLY A 154 5.52 -18.50 9.37
C GLY A 154 5.08 -17.07 9.68
N VAL A 155 3.91 -16.61 9.25
CA VAL A 155 3.47 -15.23 9.57
C VAL A 155 2.77 -15.20 10.92
N LYS A 156 3.50 -15.55 11.98
CA LYS A 156 3.18 -15.13 13.34
C LYS A 156 4.03 -13.91 13.65
N ASN A 157 3.36 -12.83 14.05
CA ASN A 157 3.92 -11.59 14.58
C ASN A 157 5.37 -11.73 15.11
N THR A 158 6.36 -11.51 14.25
CA THR A 158 7.75 -11.36 14.68
C THR A 158 8.04 -9.86 14.74
N PRO A 159 8.55 -9.35 15.87
CA PRO A 159 8.89 -7.94 16.03
C PRO A 159 9.94 -7.49 14.99
N LEU A 160 9.88 -6.23 14.61
CA LEU A 160 10.73 -5.55 13.61
C LEU A 160 12.25 -5.62 13.85
N ALA A 161 12.71 -6.20 14.97
CA ALA A 161 14.09 -6.11 15.45
C ALA A 161 15.08 -7.10 14.78
N ASP A 162 14.62 -8.10 14.03
CA ASP A 162 15.50 -9.22 13.57
C ASP A 162 15.66 -9.34 12.05
N ILE A 163 15.72 -8.21 11.32
CA ILE A 163 15.81 -8.26 9.85
C ILE A 163 17.21 -7.92 9.37
N PRO A 164 17.92 -8.86 8.68
CA PRO A 164 19.22 -8.56 8.06
C PRO A 164 19.09 -7.74 6.77
N ASP A 165 20.00 -6.79 6.58
CA ASP A 165 20.15 -5.78 5.53
C ASP A 165 20.42 -6.30 4.11
N ARG A 166 19.65 -7.16 3.52
CA ARG A 166 19.84 -7.49 2.09
C ARG A 166 18.54 -7.94 1.45
N TYR A 167 17.88 -7.08 0.61
CA TYR A 167 17.17 -7.48 -0.61
C TYR A 167 16.31 -6.34 -1.18
N HIS A 168 16.64 -5.85 -2.37
CA HIS A 168 15.80 -5.04 -3.24
C HIS A 168 15.26 -5.90 -4.38
N PRO A 169 14.05 -6.46 -4.34
CA PRO A 169 13.49 -7.25 -5.44
C PRO A 169 12.89 -6.40 -6.58
N PHE A 170 12.85 -5.07 -6.44
CA PHE A 170 12.29 -4.15 -7.44
C PHE A 170 13.35 -3.28 -8.14
N ALA A 171 14.63 -3.66 -8.12
CA ALA A 171 15.61 -3.02 -8.97
C ALA A 171 15.29 -3.33 -10.44
N PRO A 172 15.19 -2.34 -11.34
CA PRO A 172 15.03 -2.60 -12.76
C PRO A 172 16.25 -3.38 -13.27
N PRO A 173 16.08 -4.32 -14.20
CA PRO A 173 17.24 -5.03 -14.77
C PRO A 173 18.08 -4.02 -15.58
N GLY A 174 19.30 -3.72 -15.11
CA GLY A 174 20.28 -2.94 -15.84
C GLY A 174 20.55 -1.55 -15.26
N PHE A 175 21.35 -1.47 -14.23
CA PHE A 175 22.40 -0.48 -13.99
C PHE A 175 23.57 -1.20 -13.35
#